data_4c290a78c2565f4dd53d5cc4dfb0c3e9
#
_entry.id   4c290a78c2565f4dd53d5cc4dfb0c3e9
#
_cell.length_a   1.000
_cell.length_b   1.000
_cell.length_c   1.000
_cell.angle_alpha   90.00
_cell.angle_beta   90.00
_cell.angle_gamma   90.00
#
_symmetry.space_group_name_H-M   'P 1'
#
loop_
_entity.id
_entity.type
_entity.pdbx_description
1 polymer ?
#
loop_
_entity_poly.entity_id
_entity_poly.type
_entity_poly.pdbx_seq_one_letter_code
_entity_poly.pdbx_strand_id
1 'polypeptide(L)'
;AALLLVHPAVLNGFLRLIPRAVHRTVLVWTGRWRDGVALLALATLSWVFYGLVFALFVDSLVAVPAHAIVPLAGVNALAFLAGYLVFIAPAGLGAREVALTALLAPFAPAPIPAVVAVLSRLWTVAAEALGALASLARSGRR
;
A
#
# COMPACT_ATOMS: atom_id res chain seq x y z
N ALA A 1 -6.57 14.59 -13.06
CA ALA A 1 -5.83 15.16 -11.91
C ALA A 1 -4.54 14.38 -11.63
N ALA A 2 -4.56 13.06 -11.42
CA ALA A 2 -3.37 12.25 -11.09
C ALA A 2 -2.26 12.32 -12.15
N LEU A 3 -2.60 12.36 -13.43
CA LEU A 3 -1.63 12.47 -14.53
C LEU A 3 -0.85 13.80 -14.54
N LEU A 4 -1.42 14.87 -14.00
CA LEU A 4 -0.75 16.16 -13.86
C LEU A 4 0.31 16.14 -12.74
N LEU A 5 0.08 15.34 -11.68
CA LEU A 5 1.03 15.20 -10.57
C LEU A 5 2.33 14.50 -11.00
N VAL A 6 2.29 13.67 -12.04
CA VAL A 6 3.45 12.93 -12.57
C VAL A 6 4.23 13.79 -13.60
N HIS A 7 3.74 14.97 -13.97
CA HIS A 7 4.48 15.85 -14.86
C HIS A 7 5.80 16.31 -14.21
N PRO A 8 6.96 16.21 -14.91
CA PRO A 8 8.27 16.50 -14.34
C PRO A 8 8.39 17.87 -13.64
N ALA A 9 7.72 18.88 -14.17
CA ALA A 9 7.72 20.23 -13.58
C ALA A 9 6.98 20.26 -12.23
N VAL A 10 5.86 19.54 -12.09
CA VAL A 10 5.08 19.46 -10.84
C VAL A 10 5.82 18.63 -9.81
N LEU A 11 6.37 17.50 -10.23
CA LEU A 11 7.15 16.60 -9.34
C LEU A 11 8.40 17.34 -8.82
N ASN A 12 9.14 18.00 -9.68
CA ASN A 12 10.32 18.79 -9.27
C ASN A 12 9.94 20.00 -8.41
N GLY A 13 8.78 20.63 -8.65
CA GLY A 13 8.24 21.66 -7.77
C GLY A 13 7.99 21.13 -6.36
N PHE A 14 7.38 19.96 -6.24
CA PHE A 14 7.11 19.30 -4.96
C PHE A 14 8.40 18.88 -4.24
N LEU A 15 9.36 18.32 -4.97
CA LEU A 15 10.67 17.93 -4.43
C LEU A 15 11.47 19.13 -3.91
N ARG A 16 11.26 20.33 -4.47
CA ARG A 16 11.88 21.58 -3.98
C ARG A 16 11.24 22.12 -2.70
N LEU A 17 9.98 21.72 -2.41
CA LEU A 17 9.26 22.11 -1.18
C LEU A 17 9.66 21.25 0.02
N ILE A 18 10.33 20.12 -0.19
CA ILE A 18 10.89 19.33 0.91
C ILE A 18 11.97 20.18 1.57
N PRO A 19 11.82 20.53 2.86
CA PRO A 19 12.75 21.45 3.51
C PRO A 19 14.18 20.94 3.44
N ARG A 20 15.12 21.86 3.20
CA ARG A 20 16.59 21.64 3.18
C ARG A 20 17.16 21.06 4.48
N ALA A 21 16.33 20.73 5.46
CA ALA A 21 16.69 20.10 6.73
C ALA A 21 17.32 18.71 6.60
N VAL A 22 17.14 18.06 5.45
CA VAL A 22 17.88 16.82 5.12
C VAL A 22 19.00 17.22 4.18
N HIS A 23 20.22 17.35 4.70
CA HIS A 23 21.47 17.66 3.97
C HIS A 23 21.82 16.56 2.94
N ARG A 24 20.92 16.25 2.01
CA ARG A 24 21.13 15.32 0.90
C ARG A 24 20.84 16.03 -0.41
N THR A 25 21.62 15.71 -1.42
CA THR A 25 21.44 16.15 -2.80
C THR A 25 19.97 16.00 -3.20
N VAL A 26 19.34 17.09 -3.61
CA VAL A 26 17.97 17.08 -4.12
C VAL A 26 17.95 16.17 -5.34
N LEU A 27 17.29 15.02 -5.23
CA LEU A 27 17.05 14.13 -6.35
C LEU A 27 16.09 14.84 -7.31
N VAL A 28 16.63 15.32 -8.43
CA VAL A 28 15.83 15.89 -9.50
C VAL A 28 15.35 14.75 -10.39
N TRP A 29 14.05 14.67 -10.63
CA TRP A 29 13.49 13.74 -11.60
C TRP A 29 13.93 14.13 -13.01
N THR A 30 14.78 13.32 -13.60
CA THR A 30 15.29 13.49 -14.99
C THR A 30 14.58 12.60 -16.00
N GLY A 31 13.64 11.74 -15.53
CA GLY A 31 12.88 10.84 -16.39
C GLY A 31 11.90 11.58 -17.31
N ARG A 32 11.58 10.94 -18.43
CA ARG A 32 10.58 11.46 -19.39
C ARG A 32 9.19 11.34 -18.75
N TRP A 33 8.24 12.19 -19.15
CA TRP A 33 6.85 12.11 -18.68
C TRP A 33 6.23 10.72 -18.88
N ARG A 34 6.57 10.04 -19.99
CA ARG A 34 6.15 8.65 -20.28
C ARG A 34 6.57 7.66 -19.20
N ASP A 35 7.76 7.84 -18.65
CA ASP A 35 8.29 6.95 -17.58
C ASP A 35 7.50 7.15 -16.30
N GLY A 36 7.14 8.39 -16.00
CA GLY A 36 6.26 8.72 -14.86
C GLY A 36 4.86 8.12 -15.02
N VAL A 37 4.27 8.19 -16.22
CA VAL A 37 2.98 7.56 -16.52
C VAL A 37 3.07 6.05 -16.41
N ALA A 38 4.13 5.44 -16.92
CA ALA A 38 4.35 4.00 -16.82
C ALA A 38 4.47 3.53 -15.35
N LEU A 39 5.22 4.27 -14.53
CA LEU A 39 5.33 4.00 -13.10
C LEU A 39 3.98 4.15 -12.38
N LEU A 40 3.21 5.19 -12.70
CA LEU A 40 1.86 5.36 -12.13
C LEU A 40 0.93 4.23 -12.53
N ALA A 41 0.95 3.82 -13.80
CA ALA A 41 0.15 2.70 -14.30
C ALA A 41 0.53 1.40 -13.60
N LEU A 42 1.84 1.13 -13.47
CA LEU A 42 2.35 -0.06 -12.77
C LEU A 42 1.94 -0.05 -11.29
N ALA A 43 2.08 1.09 -10.61
CA ALA A 43 1.66 1.24 -9.23
C ALA A 43 0.16 1.01 -9.06
N THR A 44 -0.66 1.60 -9.94
CA THR A 44 -2.12 1.41 -9.93
C THR A 44 -2.48 -0.07 -10.14
N LEU A 45 -1.88 -0.71 -11.12
CA LEU A 45 -2.10 -2.13 -11.40
C LEU A 45 -1.71 -3.01 -10.20
N SER A 46 -0.59 -2.71 -9.56
CA SER A 46 -0.13 -3.40 -8.35
C SER A 46 -1.14 -3.25 -7.21
N TRP A 47 -1.70 -2.05 -7.00
CA TRP A 47 -2.72 -1.82 -5.98
C TRP A 47 -4.04 -2.53 -6.27
N VAL A 48 -4.47 -2.55 -7.54
CA VAL A 48 -5.65 -3.31 -7.97
C VAL A 48 -5.45 -4.80 -7.71
N PHE A 49 -4.31 -5.34 -8.13
CA PHE A 49 -3.98 -6.75 -7.90
C PHE A 49 -3.94 -7.10 -6.41
N TYR A 50 -3.27 -6.26 -5.61
CA TYR A 50 -3.20 -6.45 -4.16
C TYR A 50 -4.57 -6.38 -3.48
N GLY A 51 -5.44 -5.47 -3.93
CA GLY A 51 -6.83 -5.39 -3.47
C GLY A 51 -7.66 -6.62 -3.81
N LEU A 52 -7.50 -7.17 -5.03
CA LEU A 52 -8.18 -8.40 -5.44
C LEU A 52 -7.69 -9.60 -4.62
N VAL A 53 -6.39 -9.76 -4.41
CA VAL A 53 -5.83 -10.82 -3.56
C VAL A 53 -6.37 -10.72 -2.14
N PHE A 54 -6.48 -9.49 -1.59
CA PHE A 54 -7.07 -9.26 -0.28
C PHE A 54 -8.55 -9.66 -0.25
N ALA A 55 -9.34 -9.33 -1.27
CA ALA A 55 -10.74 -9.72 -1.35
C ALA A 55 -10.91 -11.24 -1.40
N LEU A 56 -10.08 -11.95 -2.16
CA LEU A 56 -10.05 -13.42 -2.19
C LEU A 56 -9.62 -14.02 -0.83
N PHE A 57 -8.70 -13.38 -0.15
CA PHE A 57 -8.31 -13.78 1.21
C PHE A 57 -9.49 -13.66 2.18
N VAL A 58 -10.24 -12.58 2.14
CA VAL A 58 -11.47 -12.43 2.96
C VAL A 58 -12.51 -13.47 2.59
N ASP A 59 -12.73 -13.72 1.29
CA ASP A 59 -13.68 -14.71 0.78
C ASP A 59 -13.34 -16.14 1.25
N SER A 60 -12.06 -16.45 1.41
CA SER A 60 -11.62 -17.75 1.95
C SER A 60 -11.98 -17.96 3.42
N LEU A 61 -12.25 -16.91 4.17
CA LEU A 61 -12.61 -16.95 5.58
C LEU A 61 -14.11 -16.81 5.83
N VAL A 62 -14.77 -16.04 4.98
CA VAL A 62 -16.23 -15.81 5.02
C VAL A 62 -16.72 -15.60 3.60
N ALA A 63 -17.73 -16.37 3.19
CA ALA A 63 -18.29 -16.25 1.84
C ALA A 63 -18.75 -14.83 1.56
N VAL A 64 -18.18 -14.20 0.55
CA VAL A 64 -18.43 -12.82 0.18
C VAL A 64 -19.16 -12.77 -1.16
N PRO A 65 -20.27 -12.04 -1.27
CA PRO A 65 -20.97 -11.90 -2.56
C PRO A 65 -20.08 -11.17 -3.58
N ALA A 66 -20.17 -11.56 -4.85
CA ALA A 66 -19.30 -11.03 -5.91
C ALA A 66 -19.31 -9.48 -6.02
N HIS A 67 -20.44 -8.83 -5.70
CA HIS A 67 -20.53 -7.37 -5.70
C HIS A 67 -19.68 -6.69 -4.59
N ALA A 68 -19.28 -7.42 -3.56
CA ALA A 68 -18.44 -6.89 -2.48
C ALA A 68 -16.93 -6.98 -2.76
N ILE A 69 -16.48 -7.66 -3.82
CA ILE A 69 -15.07 -7.79 -4.17
C ILE A 69 -14.41 -6.42 -4.39
N VAL A 70 -15.05 -5.54 -5.16
CA VAL A 70 -14.51 -4.19 -5.43
C VAL A 70 -14.48 -3.31 -4.17
N PRO A 71 -15.57 -3.22 -3.38
CA PRO A 71 -15.52 -2.57 -2.06
C PRO A 71 -14.43 -3.11 -1.15
N LEU A 72 -14.23 -4.42 -1.06
CA LEU A 72 -13.17 -5.02 -0.23
C LEU A 72 -11.76 -4.64 -0.68
N ALA A 73 -11.52 -4.56 -1.98
CA ALA A 73 -10.25 -4.03 -2.49
C ALA A 73 -10.03 -2.57 -2.04
N GLY A 74 -11.10 -1.76 -2.04
CA GLY A 74 -11.08 -0.39 -1.52
C GLY A 74 -10.83 -0.31 -0.01
N VAL A 75 -11.45 -1.20 0.77
CA VAL A 75 -11.24 -1.31 2.22
C VAL A 75 -9.76 -1.52 2.55
N ASN A 76 -9.09 -2.41 1.84
CA ASN A 76 -7.66 -2.64 2.04
C ASN A 76 -6.83 -1.39 1.75
N ALA A 77 -7.09 -0.68 0.65
CA ALA A 77 -6.38 0.54 0.28
C ALA A 77 -6.60 1.66 1.32
N LEU A 78 -7.84 1.84 1.80
CA LEU A 78 -8.17 2.83 2.83
C LEU A 78 -7.50 2.50 4.17
N ALA A 79 -7.44 1.24 4.56
CA ALA A 79 -6.75 0.82 5.77
C ALA A 79 -5.23 1.10 5.71
N PHE A 80 -4.60 0.88 4.55
CA PHE A 80 -3.21 1.29 4.34
C PHE A 80 -3.04 2.80 4.44
N LEU A 81 -3.92 3.56 3.81
CA LEU A 81 -3.88 5.02 3.88
C LEU A 81 -4.02 5.51 5.33
N ALA A 82 -4.93 4.94 6.10
CA ALA A 82 -5.08 5.25 7.53
C ALA A 82 -3.78 4.96 8.31
N GLY A 83 -3.12 3.82 8.04
CA GLY A 83 -1.83 3.49 8.63
C GLY A 83 -0.72 4.49 8.29
N TYR A 84 -0.68 5.00 7.06
CA TYR A 84 0.31 6.00 6.65
C TYR A 84 0.05 7.40 7.22
N LEU A 85 -1.21 7.77 7.45
CA LEU A 85 -1.57 9.07 8.02
C LEU A 85 -1.25 9.18 9.52
N VAL A 86 -1.16 8.05 10.22
CA VAL A 86 -0.80 8.04 11.65
C VAL A 86 0.71 7.98 11.83
N PHE A 87 1.36 9.16 11.74
CA PHE A 87 2.82 9.31 11.89
C PHE A 87 3.36 8.94 13.28
N ILE A 88 2.50 8.84 14.30
CA ILE A 88 2.90 8.59 15.70
C ILE A 88 3.27 7.12 15.92
N ALA A 89 2.70 6.21 15.16
CA ALA A 89 2.99 4.77 15.30
C ALA A 89 4.00 4.31 14.25
N PRO A 90 5.13 3.69 14.65
CA PRO A 90 6.09 3.13 13.70
C PRO A 90 5.38 2.16 12.74
N ALA A 91 5.53 2.37 11.43
CA ALA A 91 4.90 1.56 10.39
C ALA A 91 3.35 1.47 10.47
N GLY A 92 2.68 2.46 11.09
CA GLY A 92 1.23 2.49 11.24
C GLY A 92 0.67 1.37 12.13
N LEU A 93 1.50 0.83 13.05
CA LEU A 93 1.09 -0.24 13.97
C LEU A 93 -0.15 0.19 14.76
N GLY A 94 -1.18 -0.65 14.72
CA GLY A 94 -2.47 -0.43 15.37
C GLY A 94 -3.47 0.37 14.52
N ALA A 95 -3.07 1.48 13.90
CA ALA A 95 -3.98 2.33 13.14
C ALA A 95 -4.56 1.61 11.91
N ARG A 96 -3.73 0.90 11.16
CA ARG A 96 -4.18 0.10 10.02
C ARG A 96 -5.10 -1.04 10.45
N GLU A 97 -4.75 -1.74 11.53
CA GLU A 97 -5.53 -2.86 12.06
C GLU A 97 -6.90 -2.41 12.58
N VAL A 98 -6.95 -1.28 13.28
CA VAL A 98 -8.21 -0.67 13.75
C VAL A 98 -9.06 -0.23 12.55
N ALA A 99 -8.46 0.49 11.59
CA ALA A 99 -9.16 0.91 10.39
C ALA A 99 -9.70 -0.29 9.59
N LEU A 100 -8.89 -1.34 9.41
CA LEU A 100 -9.29 -2.53 8.68
C LEU A 100 -10.44 -3.26 9.40
N THR A 101 -10.35 -3.41 10.72
CA THR A 101 -11.42 -4.02 11.53
C THR A 101 -12.72 -3.24 11.40
N ALA A 102 -12.67 -1.90 11.50
CA ALA A 102 -13.85 -1.05 11.38
C ALA A 102 -14.46 -1.09 9.97
N LEU A 103 -13.62 -1.02 8.93
CA LEU A 103 -14.05 -1.01 7.54
C LEU A 103 -14.59 -2.38 7.06
N LEU A 104 -14.16 -3.48 7.69
CA LEU A 104 -14.66 -4.84 7.40
C LEU A 104 -15.94 -5.18 8.16
N ALA A 105 -16.29 -4.46 9.22
CA ALA A 105 -17.47 -4.76 10.03
C ALA A 105 -18.79 -4.87 9.23
N PRO A 106 -19.03 -4.11 8.14
CA PRO A 106 -20.23 -4.29 7.31
C PRO A 106 -20.24 -5.58 6.46
N PHE A 107 -19.08 -6.23 6.27
CA PHE A 107 -18.93 -7.39 5.39
C PHE A 107 -18.84 -8.72 6.13
N ALA A 108 -18.48 -8.69 7.42
CA ALA A 108 -18.30 -9.90 8.20
C ALA A 108 -18.65 -9.68 9.69
N PRO A 109 -19.27 -10.68 10.35
CA PRO A 109 -19.58 -10.61 11.78
C PRO A 109 -18.31 -10.70 12.63
N ALA A 110 -18.36 -10.14 13.84
CA ALA A 110 -17.30 -10.33 14.83
C ALA A 110 -17.13 -11.82 15.16
N PRO A 111 -15.90 -12.33 15.37
CA PRO A 111 -14.61 -11.60 15.43
C PRO A 111 -13.85 -11.55 14.09
N ILE A 112 -14.45 -11.95 12.97
CA ILE A 112 -13.78 -12.14 11.67
C ILE A 112 -12.99 -10.89 11.21
N PRO A 113 -13.52 -9.64 11.29
CA PRO A 113 -12.77 -8.44 10.90
C PRO A 113 -11.43 -8.29 11.63
N ALA A 114 -11.40 -8.57 12.93
CA ALA A 114 -10.17 -8.48 13.73
C ALA A 114 -9.17 -9.60 13.36
N VAL A 115 -9.66 -10.80 13.11
CA VAL A 115 -8.85 -11.94 12.66
C VAL A 115 -8.22 -11.62 11.30
N VAL A 116 -9.01 -11.13 10.35
CA VAL A 116 -8.51 -10.69 9.03
C VAL A 116 -7.44 -9.62 9.17
N ALA A 117 -7.65 -8.63 10.05
CA ALA A 117 -6.68 -7.56 10.27
C ALA A 117 -5.33 -8.11 10.75
N VAL A 118 -5.32 -9.02 11.72
CA VAL A 118 -4.10 -9.65 12.24
C VAL A 118 -3.44 -10.55 11.20
N LEU A 119 -4.20 -11.43 10.56
CA LEU A 119 -3.66 -12.36 9.55
C LEU A 119 -3.10 -11.62 8.33
N SER A 120 -3.77 -10.57 7.86
CA SER A 120 -3.27 -9.75 6.75
C SER A 120 -1.94 -9.06 7.11
N ARG A 121 -1.74 -8.70 8.37
CA ARG A 121 -0.47 -8.16 8.86
C ARG A 121 0.63 -9.19 8.86
N LEU A 122 0.36 -10.38 9.41
CA LEU A 122 1.33 -11.48 9.40
C LEU A 122 1.77 -11.84 7.99
N TRP A 123 0.82 -11.91 7.06
CA TRP A 123 1.10 -12.14 5.64
C TRP A 123 2.00 -11.06 5.04
N THR A 124 1.70 -9.78 5.30
CA THR A 124 2.50 -8.67 4.78
C THR A 124 3.93 -8.72 5.30
N VAL A 125 4.10 -8.90 6.63
CA VAL A 125 5.42 -9.01 7.26
C VAL A 125 6.20 -10.21 6.74
N ALA A 126 5.54 -11.35 6.57
CA ALA A 126 6.18 -12.54 6.01
C ALA A 126 6.66 -12.31 4.56
N ALA A 127 5.83 -11.67 3.73
CA ALA A 127 6.20 -11.34 2.35
C ALA A 127 7.37 -10.37 2.28
N GLU A 128 7.40 -9.34 3.12
CA GLU A 128 8.50 -8.37 3.23
C GLU A 128 9.80 -9.06 3.69
N ALA A 129 9.73 -9.92 4.72
CA ALA A 129 10.88 -10.67 5.21
C ALA A 129 11.45 -11.60 4.13
N LEU A 130 10.60 -12.33 3.42
CA LEU A 130 11.02 -13.20 2.31
C LEU A 130 11.66 -12.39 1.17
N GLY A 131 11.09 -11.24 0.82
CA GLY A 131 11.66 -10.33 -0.18
C GLY A 131 13.05 -9.81 0.23
N ALA A 132 13.22 -9.42 1.48
CA ALA A 132 14.50 -8.98 2.02
C ALA A 132 15.55 -10.11 1.99
N LEU A 133 15.19 -11.30 2.44
CA LEU A 133 16.08 -12.47 2.41
C LEU A 133 16.49 -12.84 0.97
N ALA A 134 15.56 -12.82 0.02
CA ALA A 134 15.84 -13.08 -1.38
C ALA A 134 16.80 -12.04 -1.99
N SER A 135 16.69 -10.78 -1.59
CA SER A 135 17.59 -9.72 -2.06
C SER A 135 19.01 -9.89 -1.50
N LEU A 136 19.13 -10.24 -0.21
CA LEU A 136 20.42 -10.51 0.44
C LEU A 136 21.14 -11.73 -0.19
N ALA A 137 20.39 -12.79 -0.47
CA ALA A 137 20.94 -13.99 -1.12
C ALA A 137 21.48 -13.70 -2.54
N ARG A 138 20.91 -12.72 -3.24
CA ARG A 138 21.39 -12.28 -4.56
C ARG A 138 22.62 -11.38 -4.47
N SER A 139 22.68 -10.51 -3.47
CA SER A 139 23.83 -9.59 -3.29
C SER A 139 25.10 -10.32 -2.82
N GLY A 140 24.96 -11.39 -2.03
CA GLY A 140 26.12 -12.21 -1.59
C GLY A 140 26.73 -13.10 -2.69
N ARG A 141 26.16 -13.12 -3.89
CA ARG A 141 26.68 -13.87 -5.06
C ARG A 141 27.43 -13.01 -6.07
N ARG A 142 27.61 -11.72 -5.78
CA ARG A 142 28.40 -10.78 -6.58
C ARG A 142 29.69 -10.44 -5.86
#